data_5c5dcc72bd766f575653815cd08dae1c
#
_entry.id   5c5dcc72bd766f575653815cd08dae1c
#
_cell.length_a   1.000
_cell.length_b   1.000
_cell.length_c   1.000
_cell.angle_alpha   90.00
_cell.angle_beta   90.00
_cell.angle_gamma   90.00
#
_symmetry.space_group_name_H-M   'P 1'
#
loop_
_entity.id
_entity.type
_entity.pdbx_description
1 polymer ?
#
loop_
_entity_poly.entity_id
_entity_poly.type
_entity_poly.pdbx_seq_one_letter_code
_entity_poly.pdbx_strand_id
1 'polypeptide(L)'
;MTVVSVHIADVGLPKALGLIRNPRPGSIPGLLHANAGIAAKFGTTPARLSPGRVGLIAFWEDKVALTRFEAAHRLAASLSGGLVVHARPLRVHGAWPGIDGDVPTQRNIEHDGPVLVLTLARTKFSRGLPFFRASQPAEKAVAKAPGNVFSSAVLRPPFISSVSLWESTNAAMDYAFSGRQSGHPEAIAAGRLNPFHHQQAFIRLAIDDIHGSLAGRNPIPEGAVQT
;
A
#
# COMPACT_ATOMS: atom_id res chain seq x y z
N MET A 1 -19.48 2.43 4.72
CA MET A 1 -18.64 2.34 3.49
C MET A 1 -17.20 2.17 3.91
N THR A 2 -16.56 1.10 3.48
CA THR A 2 -15.18 0.78 3.86
C THR A 2 -14.22 1.94 3.55
N VAL A 3 -13.40 2.30 4.54
CA VAL A 3 -12.34 3.29 4.43
C VAL A 3 -11.01 2.58 4.62
N VAL A 4 -9.99 3.02 3.92
CA VAL A 4 -8.63 2.48 4.01
C VAL A 4 -7.69 3.57 4.49
N SER A 5 -6.87 3.27 5.48
CA SER A 5 -5.78 4.14 5.88
C SER A 5 -4.42 3.50 5.63
N VAL A 6 -3.48 4.29 5.16
CA VAL A 6 -2.07 3.91 5.03
C VAL A 6 -1.23 4.87 5.86
N HIS A 7 -0.50 4.33 6.82
CA HIS A 7 0.43 5.09 7.65
C HIS A 7 1.84 4.60 7.39
N ILE A 8 2.79 5.49 7.14
CA ILE A 8 4.21 5.16 6.98
C ILE A 8 5.02 6.12 7.85
N ALA A 9 5.76 5.61 8.82
CA ALA A 9 6.50 6.44 9.76
C ALA A 9 7.89 5.88 10.09
N ASP A 10 8.84 6.77 10.33
CA ASP A 10 10.14 6.45 10.89
C ASP A 10 10.04 6.47 12.42
N VAL A 11 9.97 5.29 13.04
CA VAL A 11 9.73 5.15 14.49
C VAL A 11 10.96 4.66 15.26
N GLY A 12 12.04 4.37 14.55
CA GLY A 12 13.24 3.74 15.10
C GLY A 12 13.09 2.23 15.30
N LEU A 13 14.22 1.51 15.27
CA LEU A 13 14.24 0.05 15.28
C LEU A 13 13.54 -0.59 16.50
N PRO A 14 13.74 -0.13 17.75
CA PRO A 14 13.07 -0.78 18.89
C PRO A 14 11.55 -0.73 18.82
N LYS A 15 10.98 0.43 18.41
CA LYS A 15 9.54 0.57 18.23
C LYS A 15 9.03 -0.22 17.03
N ALA A 16 9.78 -0.23 15.93
CA ALA A 16 9.39 -0.95 14.71
C ALA A 16 9.12 -2.43 15.00
N LEU A 17 9.99 -3.10 15.76
CA LEU A 17 9.81 -4.51 16.12
C LEU A 17 8.52 -4.80 16.89
N GLY A 18 8.05 -3.85 17.70
CA GLY A 18 6.75 -3.94 18.39
C GLY A 18 5.55 -3.67 17.47
N LEU A 19 5.69 -2.70 16.55
CA LEU A 19 4.60 -2.23 15.70
C LEU A 19 4.31 -3.12 14.51
N ILE A 20 5.27 -3.91 14.04
CA ILE A 20 5.06 -4.85 12.92
C ILE A 20 4.12 -6.02 13.26
N ARG A 21 3.68 -6.14 14.53
CA ARG A 21 2.58 -7.03 14.89
C ARG A 21 1.28 -6.45 14.35
N ASN A 22 0.56 -7.27 13.57
CA ASN A 22 -0.73 -6.80 13.05
C ASN A 22 -1.72 -6.56 14.18
N PRO A 23 -2.40 -5.41 14.19
CA PRO A 23 -3.63 -5.27 14.95
C PRO A 23 -4.63 -6.32 14.48
N ARG A 24 -5.37 -6.92 15.41
CA ARG A 24 -6.36 -7.95 15.08
C ARG A 24 -7.73 -7.31 14.93
N PRO A 25 -8.54 -7.76 13.96
CA PRO A 25 -9.96 -7.43 13.94
C PRO A 25 -10.60 -7.73 15.30
N GLY A 26 -11.48 -6.85 15.77
CA GLY A 26 -12.08 -6.92 17.09
C GLY A 26 -11.22 -6.39 18.26
N SER A 27 -9.91 -6.21 18.07
CA SER A 27 -9.07 -5.56 19.10
C SER A 27 -9.14 -4.03 19.05
N ILE A 28 -9.58 -3.47 17.94
CA ILE A 28 -9.82 -2.04 17.72
C ILE A 28 -11.21 -1.90 17.13
N PRO A 29 -12.11 -1.12 17.75
CA PRO A 29 -13.48 -0.95 17.26
C PRO A 29 -13.52 -0.44 15.82
N GLY A 30 -14.28 -1.13 14.97
CA GLY A 30 -14.44 -0.81 13.55
C GLY A 30 -13.24 -1.18 12.65
N LEU A 31 -12.20 -1.83 13.18
CA LEU A 31 -11.12 -2.37 12.38
C LEU A 31 -11.55 -3.69 11.73
N LEU A 32 -11.68 -3.72 10.42
CA LEU A 32 -12.01 -4.92 9.63
C LEU A 32 -10.77 -5.79 9.39
N HIS A 33 -9.67 -5.16 9.00
CA HIS A 33 -8.41 -5.86 8.76
C HIS A 33 -7.23 -4.89 8.80
N ALA A 34 -6.04 -5.38 9.16
CA ALA A 34 -4.82 -4.60 9.06
C ALA A 34 -3.60 -5.46 8.76
N ASN A 35 -2.63 -4.86 8.09
CA ASN A 35 -1.29 -5.42 7.90
C ASN A 35 -0.24 -4.35 8.20
N ALA A 36 0.68 -4.68 9.09
CA ALA A 36 1.84 -3.87 9.38
C ALA A 36 3.12 -4.58 8.95
N GLY A 37 4.14 -3.82 8.59
CA GLY A 37 5.44 -4.36 8.17
C GLY A 37 6.50 -3.27 8.09
N ILE A 38 7.72 -3.66 7.79
CA ILE A 38 8.80 -2.72 7.48
C ILE A 38 8.50 -2.05 6.14
N ALA A 39 8.51 -0.72 6.14
CA ALA A 39 8.31 0.05 4.91
C ALA A 39 9.65 0.37 4.25
N ALA A 40 9.71 0.17 2.93
CA ALA A 40 10.92 0.43 2.14
C ALA A 40 10.57 1.14 0.83
N LYS A 41 11.35 2.16 0.46
CA LYS A 41 11.23 2.79 -0.86
C LYS A 41 11.52 1.77 -1.96
N PHE A 42 10.78 1.78 -3.04
CA PHE A 42 11.04 0.92 -4.19
C PHE A 42 12.44 1.11 -4.77
N GLY A 43 13.04 0.00 -5.21
CA GLY A 43 14.41 -0.03 -5.69
C GLY A 43 15.47 0.09 -4.58
N THR A 44 15.06 0.07 -3.31
CA THR A 44 15.99 0.06 -2.18
C THR A 44 16.64 -1.32 -2.07
N THR A 45 17.97 -1.33 -2.04
CA THR A 45 18.72 -2.58 -1.77
C THR A 45 18.60 -2.95 -0.28
N PRO A 46 18.77 -4.24 0.08
CA PRO A 46 18.75 -4.67 1.48
C PRO A 46 19.68 -3.84 2.39
N ALA A 47 20.84 -3.43 1.87
CA ALA A 47 21.81 -2.61 2.60
C ALA A 47 21.32 -1.16 2.87
N ARG A 48 20.29 -0.71 2.20
CA ARG A 48 19.69 0.64 2.36
C ARG A 48 18.28 0.60 2.97
N LEU A 49 17.86 -0.54 3.45
CA LEU A 49 16.62 -0.65 4.20
C LEU A 49 16.69 0.19 5.46
N SER A 50 15.62 0.89 5.76
CA SER A 50 15.45 1.60 7.03
C SER A 50 14.59 0.72 7.96
N PRO A 51 15.21 -0.15 8.78
CA PRO A 51 14.46 -1.12 9.57
C PRO A 51 13.61 -0.46 10.67
N GLY A 52 13.85 0.82 10.93
CA GLY A 52 13.01 1.64 11.82
C GLY A 52 11.81 2.28 11.14
N ARG A 53 11.61 2.10 9.84
CA ARG A 53 10.43 2.59 9.13
C ARG A 53 9.35 1.53 9.08
N VAL A 54 8.16 1.88 9.52
CA VAL A 54 6.99 0.98 9.57
C VAL A 54 5.90 1.50 8.65
N GLY A 55 5.24 0.58 7.94
CA GLY A 55 3.99 0.81 7.23
C GLY A 55 2.85 0.04 7.87
N LEU A 56 1.69 0.67 7.98
CA LEU A 56 0.42 0.07 8.37
C LEU A 56 -0.59 0.32 7.26
N ILE A 57 -1.23 -0.73 6.77
CA ILE A 57 -2.37 -0.68 5.85
C ILE A 57 -3.56 -1.24 6.61
N ALA A 58 -4.59 -0.43 6.85
CA ALA A 58 -5.74 -0.80 7.64
C ALA A 58 -7.06 -0.50 6.91
N PHE A 59 -8.03 -1.40 7.08
CA PHE A 59 -9.37 -1.36 6.50
C PHE A 59 -10.37 -1.15 7.63
N TRP A 60 -11.24 -0.18 7.49
CA TRP A 60 -12.17 0.29 8.52
C TRP A 60 -13.61 0.20 8.03
N GLU A 61 -14.53 -0.05 8.93
CA GLU A 61 -15.98 -0.05 8.64
C GLU A 61 -16.42 1.31 8.08
N ASP A 62 -15.88 2.39 8.64
CA ASP A 62 -16.21 3.76 8.26
C ASP A 62 -15.16 4.78 8.71
N LYS A 63 -15.37 6.04 8.35
CA LYS A 63 -14.51 7.17 8.72
C LYS A 63 -14.53 7.45 10.23
N VAL A 64 -15.62 7.17 10.91
CA VAL A 64 -15.76 7.40 12.36
C VAL A 64 -14.82 6.46 13.14
N ALA A 65 -14.78 5.18 12.75
CA ALA A 65 -13.85 4.20 13.32
C ALA A 65 -12.39 4.61 13.12
N LEU A 66 -12.02 5.04 11.89
CA LEU A 66 -10.68 5.55 11.60
C LEU A 66 -10.34 6.77 12.46
N THR A 67 -11.19 7.79 12.49
CA THR A 67 -10.96 9.02 13.29
C THR A 67 -10.81 8.70 14.79
N ARG A 68 -11.61 7.79 15.32
CA ARG A 68 -11.49 7.34 16.72
C ARG A 68 -10.14 6.64 16.97
N PHE A 69 -9.70 5.80 16.06
CA PHE A 69 -8.39 5.15 16.13
C PHE A 69 -7.27 6.18 16.17
N GLU A 70 -7.29 7.15 15.28
CA GLU A 70 -6.26 8.19 15.18
C GLU A 70 -6.22 9.09 16.40
N ALA A 71 -7.38 9.44 16.94
CA ALA A 71 -7.49 10.31 18.11
C ALA A 71 -7.04 9.65 19.43
N ALA A 72 -7.24 8.35 19.59
CA ALA A 72 -7.14 7.71 20.90
C ALA A 72 -6.20 6.50 20.97
N HIS A 73 -5.84 5.89 19.85
CA HIS A 73 -5.11 4.63 19.92
C HIS A 73 -3.59 4.84 19.91
N ARG A 74 -2.88 4.20 20.86
CA ARG A 74 -1.41 4.31 20.99
C ARG A 74 -0.62 3.94 19.74
N LEU A 75 -1.14 3.05 18.89
CA LEU A 75 -0.52 2.68 17.62
C LEU A 75 -0.57 3.87 16.66
N ALA A 76 -1.71 4.55 16.54
CA ALA A 76 -1.84 5.77 15.73
C ALA A 76 -0.88 6.86 16.25
N ALA A 77 -0.83 7.11 17.54
CA ALA A 77 0.11 8.06 18.15
C ALA A 77 1.58 7.72 17.84
N SER A 78 1.92 6.44 17.74
CA SER A 78 3.28 6.01 17.36
C SER A 78 3.62 6.26 15.90
N LEU A 79 2.62 6.41 15.02
CA LEU A 79 2.75 6.62 13.58
C LEU A 79 2.45 8.06 13.15
N SER A 80 1.97 8.93 14.06
CA SER A 80 1.48 10.29 13.76
C SER A 80 2.53 11.23 13.17
N GLY A 81 3.82 10.98 13.42
CA GLY A 81 4.92 11.76 12.82
C GLY A 81 5.27 11.37 11.37
N GLY A 82 4.52 10.47 10.77
CA GLY A 82 4.75 9.94 9.43
C GLY A 82 3.76 10.48 8.39
N LEU A 83 3.82 9.88 7.21
CA LEU A 83 2.84 10.08 6.14
C LEU A 83 1.59 9.28 6.44
N VAL A 84 0.43 9.93 6.32
CA VAL A 84 -0.90 9.31 6.47
C VAL A 84 -1.70 9.58 5.20
N VAL A 85 -2.36 8.54 4.70
CA VAL A 85 -3.26 8.61 3.54
C VAL A 85 -4.59 7.98 3.95
N HIS A 86 -5.69 8.73 3.80
CA HIS A 86 -7.05 8.22 3.90
C HIS A 86 -7.62 8.06 2.50
N ALA A 87 -8.25 6.94 2.24
CA ALA A 87 -8.77 6.63 0.93
C ALA A 87 -9.98 5.69 1.00
N ARG A 88 -10.79 5.69 -0.05
CA ARG A 88 -11.94 4.78 -0.22
C ARG A 88 -11.77 3.93 -1.45
N PRO A 89 -12.17 2.64 -1.41
CA PRO A 89 -12.04 1.74 -2.53
C PRO A 89 -12.88 2.20 -3.74
N LEU A 90 -12.23 2.33 -4.89
CA LEU A 90 -12.87 2.52 -6.19
C LEU A 90 -13.07 1.19 -6.91
N ARG A 91 -12.06 0.33 -6.81
CA ARG A 91 -12.01 -0.94 -7.51
C ARG A 91 -11.18 -1.96 -6.76
N VAL A 92 -11.64 -3.20 -6.78
CA VAL A 92 -10.85 -4.36 -6.33
C VAL A 92 -10.72 -5.39 -7.45
N HIS A 93 -9.56 -6.01 -7.57
CA HIS A 93 -9.33 -7.22 -8.34
C HIS A 93 -8.61 -8.25 -7.46
N GLY A 94 -9.18 -9.43 -7.35
CA GLY A 94 -8.80 -10.42 -6.35
C GLY A 94 -9.62 -10.28 -5.07
N ALA A 95 -9.15 -10.90 -3.98
CA ALA A 95 -9.84 -10.89 -2.70
C ALA A 95 -8.86 -10.57 -1.55
N TRP A 96 -9.30 -9.72 -0.63
CA TRP A 96 -8.53 -9.37 0.56
C TRP A 96 -9.47 -9.18 1.76
N PRO A 97 -9.11 -9.65 2.98
CA PRO A 97 -9.92 -9.40 4.16
C PRO A 97 -10.12 -7.91 4.41
N GLY A 98 -11.32 -7.52 4.83
CA GLY A 98 -11.69 -6.12 5.09
C GLY A 98 -12.16 -5.36 3.85
N ILE A 99 -12.24 -6.01 2.68
CA ILE A 99 -12.93 -5.48 1.49
C ILE A 99 -14.16 -6.32 1.24
N ASP A 100 -15.31 -5.70 1.37
CA ASP A 100 -16.60 -6.33 1.13
C ASP A 100 -16.95 -6.38 -0.37
N GLY A 101 -17.88 -7.27 -0.74
CA GLY A 101 -18.28 -7.52 -2.12
C GLY A 101 -18.93 -6.35 -2.87
N ASP A 102 -19.23 -5.24 -2.17
CA ASP A 102 -19.84 -4.04 -2.76
C ASP A 102 -18.83 -3.15 -3.52
N VAL A 103 -17.53 -3.45 -3.42
CA VAL A 103 -16.51 -2.67 -4.16
C VAL A 103 -16.51 -3.12 -5.63
N PRO A 104 -16.63 -2.17 -6.60
CA PRO A 104 -16.67 -2.51 -8.01
C PRO A 104 -15.45 -3.30 -8.47
N THR A 105 -15.66 -4.27 -9.37
CA THR A 105 -14.59 -5.06 -9.99
C THR A 105 -14.28 -4.62 -11.42
N GLN A 106 -15.14 -3.80 -12.01
CA GLN A 106 -15.04 -3.30 -13.38
C GLN A 106 -13.73 -2.53 -13.60
N ARG A 107 -13.16 -2.60 -14.81
CA ARG A 107 -11.90 -1.91 -15.11
C ARG A 107 -12.05 -0.41 -15.25
N ASN A 108 -13.11 0.01 -15.90
CA ASN A 108 -13.35 1.41 -16.25
C ASN A 108 -14.22 2.05 -15.17
N ILE A 109 -13.58 2.57 -14.15
CA ILE A 109 -14.22 3.44 -13.16
C ILE A 109 -13.64 4.81 -13.37
N GLU A 110 -14.48 5.74 -13.73
CA GLU A 110 -14.13 7.15 -13.87
C GLU A 110 -13.84 7.72 -12.48
N HIS A 111 -12.71 8.37 -12.37
CA HIS A 111 -12.31 9.12 -11.19
C HIS A 111 -11.34 10.21 -11.64
N ASP A 112 -11.75 11.45 -11.43
CA ASP A 112 -10.93 12.63 -11.67
C ASP A 112 -10.14 12.93 -10.40
N GLY A 113 -8.84 12.80 -10.48
CA GLY A 113 -7.95 13.08 -9.35
C GLY A 113 -6.94 11.98 -9.06
N PRO A 114 -6.12 12.19 -8.02
CA PRO A 114 -5.08 11.26 -7.63
C PRO A 114 -5.66 9.97 -7.07
N VAL A 115 -4.94 8.89 -7.30
CA VAL A 115 -5.33 7.56 -6.82
C VAL A 115 -4.20 6.88 -6.06
N LEU A 116 -4.60 6.15 -5.03
CA LEU A 116 -3.73 5.22 -4.34
C LEU A 116 -3.96 3.82 -4.92
N VAL A 117 -2.87 3.13 -5.25
CA VAL A 117 -2.92 1.73 -5.68
C VAL A 117 -2.22 0.86 -4.64
N LEU A 118 -2.94 -0.11 -4.12
CA LEU A 118 -2.43 -1.14 -3.25
C LEU A 118 -2.32 -2.46 -4.00
N THR A 119 -1.15 -3.07 -3.96
CA THR A 119 -0.96 -4.48 -4.33
C THR A 119 -0.67 -5.25 -3.06
N LEU A 120 -1.57 -6.15 -2.69
CA LEU A 120 -1.50 -6.92 -1.46
C LEU A 120 -1.33 -8.39 -1.79
N ALA A 121 -0.39 -9.06 -1.12
CA ALA A 121 -0.14 -10.47 -1.37
C ALA A 121 0.30 -11.20 -0.09
N ARG A 122 -0.09 -12.48 -0.01
CA ARG A 122 0.47 -13.46 0.93
C ARG A 122 1.28 -14.47 0.15
N THR A 123 2.60 -14.36 0.21
CA THR A 123 3.51 -15.22 -0.54
C THR A 123 3.62 -16.60 0.11
N LYS A 124 3.89 -17.60 -0.71
CA LYS A 124 4.37 -18.90 -0.24
C LYS A 124 5.80 -18.73 0.29
N PHE A 125 6.11 -19.25 1.47
CA PHE A 125 7.45 -19.11 2.07
C PHE A 125 8.57 -19.55 1.12
N SER A 126 8.38 -20.69 0.44
CA SER A 126 9.34 -21.23 -0.53
C SER A 126 9.54 -20.35 -1.78
N ARG A 127 8.67 -19.35 -1.99
CA ARG A 127 8.67 -18.48 -3.17
C ARG A 127 9.06 -17.04 -2.89
N GLY A 128 9.36 -16.70 -1.65
CA GLY A 128 9.69 -15.31 -1.28
C GLY A 128 10.90 -14.76 -2.04
N LEU A 129 12.01 -15.49 -2.06
CA LEU A 129 13.24 -15.04 -2.76
C LEU A 129 13.07 -14.99 -4.29
N PRO A 130 12.50 -16.00 -4.97
CA PRO A 130 12.15 -15.88 -6.39
C PRO A 130 11.23 -14.69 -6.69
N PHE A 131 10.23 -14.44 -5.84
CA PHE A 131 9.34 -13.29 -5.99
C PHE A 131 10.09 -11.97 -5.93
N PHE A 132 10.95 -11.75 -4.91
CA PHE A 132 11.74 -10.53 -4.80
C PHE A 132 12.63 -10.29 -6.01
N ARG A 133 13.26 -11.33 -6.54
CA ARG A 133 14.08 -11.20 -7.76
C ARG A 133 13.24 -10.83 -8.98
N ALA A 134 12.05 -11.43 -9.12
CA ALA A 134 11.15 -11.18 -10.24
C ALA A 134 10.50 -9.79 -10.16
N SER A 135 10.27 -9.23 -8.96
CA SER A 135 9.63 -7.92 -8.77
C SER A 135 10.58 -6.73 -8.95
N GLN A 136 11.90 -6.91 -8.81
CA GLN A 136 12.87 -5.81 -8.87
C GLN A 136 12.79 -4.92 -10.14
N PRO A 137 12.63 -5.45 -11.36
CA PRO A 137 12.49 -4.62 -12.56
C PRO A 137 11.24 -3.75 -12.49
N ALA A 138 10.10 -4.30 -12.05
CA ALA A 138 8.85 -3.58 -11.88
C ALA A 138 8.94 -2.49 -10.81
N GLU A 139 9.62 -2.76 -9.69
CA GLU A 139 9.85 -1.76 -8.63
C GLU A 139 10.68 -0.56 -9.12
N LYS A 140 11.71 -0.81 -9.93
CA LYS A 140 12.53 0.26 -10.52
C LYS A 140 11.73 1.05 -11.55
N ALA A 141 10.88 0.38 -12.31
CA ALA A 141 10.05 0.99 -13.34
C ALA A 141 8.98 1.89 -12.73
N VAL A 142 8.27 1.43 -11.67
CA VAL A 142 7.24 2.24 -11.02
C VAL A 142 7.78 3.53 -10.42
N ALA A 143 8.97 3.49 -9.82
CA ALA A 143 9.59 4.67 -9.23
C ALA A 143 9.97 5.77 -10.25
N LYS A 144 10.03 5.41 -11.53
CA LYS A 144 10.34 6.30 -12.66
C LYS A 144 9.15 6.54 -13.58
N ALA A 145 8.02 5.92 -13.32
CA ALA A 145 6.86 6.02 -14.19
C ALA A 145 6.27 7.44 -14.15
N PRO A 146 5.90 7.99 -15.32
CA PRO A 146 5.21 9.29 -15.38
C PRO A 146 3.95 9.26 -14.50
N GLY A 147 3.72 10.33 -13.74
CA GLY A 147 2.59 10.45 -12.83
C GLY A 147 2.67 9.61 -11.55
N ASN A 148 3.79 8.88 -11.30
CA ASN A 148 4.01 8.28 -9.99
C ASN A 148 4.57 9.32 -9.02
N VAL A 149 3.79 9.64 -8.00
CA VAL A 149 4.14 10.66 -6.97
C VAL A 149 4.95 10.05 -5.84
N PHE A 150 4.56 8.86 -5.42
CA PHE A 150 5.20 8.15 -4.31
C PHE A 150 5.01 6.64 -4.44
N SER A 151 6.00 5.86 -4.01
CA SER A 151 5.87 4.41 -3.94
C SER A 151 6.73 3.80 -2.83
N SER A 152 6.14 2.82 -2.14
CA SER A 152 6.77 2.10 -1.03
C SER A 152 6.30 0.64 -1.00
N ALA A 153 7.19 -0.26 -0.60
CA ALA A 153 6.80 -1.59 -0.16
C ALA A 153 6.49 -1.59 1.34
N VAL A 154 5.59 -2.46 1.78
CA VAL A 154 5.36 -2.79 3.20
C VAL A 154 5.49 -4.30 3.35
N LEU A 155 6.49 -4.74 4.11
CA LEU A 155 6.99 -6.11 4.09
C LEU A 155 6.98 -6.72 5.49
N ARG A 156 6.30 -7.82 5.64
CA ARG A 156 6.34 -8.71 6.80
C ARG A 156 5.97 -10.13 6.34
N PRO A 157 6.94 -10.91 5.88
CA PRO A 157 6.64 -12.25 5.34
C PRO A 157 5.70 -13.06 6.25
N PRO A 158 4.71 -13.75 5.69
CA PRO A 158 4.42 -13.94 4.27
C PRO A 158 3.68 -12.78 3.59
N PHE A 159 3.36 -11.70 4.32
CA PHE A 159 2.71 -10.52 3.77
C PHE A 159 3.74 -9.64 3.03
N ILE A 160 3.42 -9.32 1.79
CA ILE A 160 4.15 -8.40 0.93
C ILE A 160 3.14 -7.47 0.28
N SER A 161 3.39 -6.19 0.33
CA SER A 161 2.55 -5.23 -0.35
C SER A 161 3.34 -4.12 -1.02
N SER A 162 2.71 -3.48 -1.99
CA SER A 162 3.12 -2.19 -2.50
C SER A 162 2.03 -1.14 -2.30
N VAL A 163 2.47 0.05 -2.00
CA VAL A 163 1.68 1.26 -1.91
C VAL A 163 2.22 2.22 -2.94
N SER A 164 1.40 2.66 -3.89
CA SER A 164 1.80 3.67 -4.88
C SER A 164 0.73 4.73 -5.07
N LEU A 165 1.17 5.98 -5.04
CA LEU A 165 0.35 7.16 -5.25
C LEU A 165 0.60 7.67 -6.66
N TRP A 166 -0.47 7.98 -7.38
CA TRP A 166 -0.47 8.41 -8.75
C TRP A 166 -1.27 9.70 -8.93
N GLU A 167 -0.83 10.58 -9.82
CA GLU A 167 -1.51 11.81 -10.14
C GLU A 167 -2.92 11.59 -10.71
N SER A 168 -3.14 10.45 -11.37
CA SER A 168 -4.44 10.10 -11.96
C SER A 168 -4.62 8.60 -12.14
N THR A 169 -5.87 8.20 -12.34
CA THR A 169 -6.22 6.82 -12.77
C THR A 169 -5.50 6.45 -14.07
N ASN A 170 -5.44 7.36 -15.05
CA ASN A 170 -4.81 7.11 -16.34
C ASN A 170 -3.31 6.83 -16.19
N ALA A 171 -2.59 7.62 -15.41
CA ALA A 171 -1.16 7.38 -15.14
C ALA A 171 -0.92 5.99 -14.52
N ALA A 172 -1.75 5.60 -13.56
CA ALA A 172 -1.66 4.27 -12.95
C ALA A 172 -1.98 3.14 -13.94
N MET A 173 -2.96 3.35 -14.83
CA MET A 173 -3.36 2.39 -15.87
C MET A 173 -2.30 2.26 -16.96
N ASP A 174 -1.75 3.38 -17.43
CA ASP A 174 -0.68 3.40 -18.43
C ASP A 174 0.53 2.60 -17.93
N TYR A 175 0.94 2.83 -16.69
CA TYR A 175 2.00 2.02 -16.09
C TYR A 175 1.65 0.52 -16.05
N ALA A 176 0.42 0.18 -15.66
CA ALA A 176 0.01 -1.21 -15.47
C ALA A 176 -0.12 -1.98 -16.80
N PHE A 177 -0.48 -1.29 -17.90
CA PHE A 177 -0.86 -1.94 -19.16
C PHE A 177 -0.02 -1.57 -20.38
N SER A 178 0.78 -0.49 -20.38
CA SER A 178 1.63 -0.08 -21.49
C SER A 178 2.89 -0.95 -21.71
N GLY A 179 2.98 -2.02 -21.11
CA GLY A 179 3.59 -3.34 -21.36
C GLY A 179 5.04 -3.46 -21.84
N ARG A 180 5.69 -2.42 -22.37
CA ARG A 180 7.05 -2.59 -22.97
C ARG A 180 8.21 -2.11 -22.09
N GLN A 181 7.94 -1.38 -21.01
CA GLN A 181 9.01 -0.83 -20.15
C GLN A 181 8.86 -1.18 -18.66
N SER A 182 7.76 -1.85 -18.27
CA SER A 182 7.42 -2.04 -16.86
C SER A 182 7.97 -3.31 -16.20
N GLY A 183 8.49 -4.29 -16.96
CA GLY A 183 8.82 -5.63 -16.44
C GLY A 183 7.59 -6.36 -15.87
N HIS A 184 6.40 -5.74 -15.97
CA HIS A 184 5.15 -6.26 -15.41
C HIS A 184 4.61 -7.49 -16.16
N PRO A 185 4.69 -7.55 -17.51
CA PRO A 185 4.26 -8.73 -18.26
C PRO A 185 5.05 -9.99 -17.92
N GLU A 186 6.35 -9.87 -17.73
CA GLU A 186 7.20 -11.02 -17.38
C GLU A 186 6.92 -11.50 -15.95
N ALA A 187 6.72 -10.58 -15.00
CA ALA A 187 6.34 -10.91 -13.64
C ALA A 187 4.96 -11.58 -13.58
N ILE A 188 3.99 -11.10 -14.38
CA ILE A 188 2.67 -11.71 -14.52
C ILE A 188 2.77 -13.10 -15.15
N ALA A 189 3.56 -13.27 -16.23
CA ALA A 189 3.75 -14.55 -16.89
C ALA A 189 4.40 -15.59 -15.96
N ALA A 190 5.44 -15.19 -15.22
CA ALA A 190 6.07 -16.04 -14.21
C ALA A 190 5.11 -16.43 -13.09
N GLY A 191 4.25 -15.50 -12.65
CA GLY A 191 3.21 -15.76 -11.64
C GLY A 191 2.10 -16.68 -12.13
N ARG A 192 1.76 -16.66 -13.42
CA ARG A 192 0.77 -17.57 -14.03
C ARG A 192 1.27 -19.01 -14.13
N LEU A 193 2.54 -19.18 -14.50
CA LEU A 193 3.15 -20.51 -14.62
C LEU A 193 3.33 -21.18 -13.25
N ASN A 194 3.58 -20.40 -12.21
CA ASN A 194 3.84 -20.93 -10.88
C ASN A 194 3.46 -19.88 -9.80
N PRO A 195 2.22 -19.90 -9.28
CA PRO A 195 1.72 -18.87 -8.39
C PRO A 195 2.63 -18.64 -7.18
N PHE A 196 3.13 -17.42 -7.04
CA PHE A 196 3.96 -16.98 -5.91
C PHE A 196 3.14 -16.80 -4.62
N HIS A 197 1.82 -16.60 -4.77
CA HIS A 197 0.94 -16.17 -3.69
C HIS A 197 -0.15 -17.19 -3.40
N HIS A 198 -0.57 -17.25 -2.13
CA HIS A 198 -1.80 -17.94 -1.71
C HIS A 198 -3.02 -17.05 -1.89
N GLN A 199 -2.83 -15.74 -1.71
CA GLN A 199 -3.87 -14.72 -1.79
C GLN A 199 -3.26 -13.43 -2.32
N GLN A 200 -3.99 -12.73 -3.19
CA GLN A 200 -3.58 -11.42 -3.69
C GLN A 200 -4.80 -10.54 -4.00
N ALA A 201 -4.60 -9.25 -3.90
CA ALA A 201 -5.54 -8.24 -4.35
C ALA A 201 -4.82 -7.02 -4.91
N PHE A 202 -5.43 -6.42 -5.93
CA PHE A 202 -5.06 -5.13 -6.49
C PHE A 202 -6.22 -4.19 -6.25
N ILE A 203 -5.99 -3.13 -5.49
CA ILE A 203 -7.02 -2.21 -5.04
C ILE A 203 -6.66 -0.81 -5.52
N ARG A 204 -7.57 -0.18 -6.24
CA ARG A 204 -7.48 1.24 -6.57
C ARG A 204 -8.42 2.01 -5.64
N LEU A 205 -7.91 3.10 -5.09
CA LEU A 205 -8.62 3.90 -4.11
C LEU A 205 -8.61 5.38 -4.52
N ALA A 206 -9.74 6.06 -4.35
CA ALA A 206 -9.78 7.51 -4.34
C ALA A 206 -9.17 8.01 -3.03
N ILE A 207 -8.40 9.06 -3.12
CA ILE A 207 -7.77 9.68 -1.95
C ILE A 207 -8.74 10.70 -1.39
N ASP A 208 -9.02 10.61 -0.10
CA ASP A 208 -9.88 11.54 0.62
C ASP A 208 -9.06 12.57 1.41
N ASP A 209 -7.89 12.17 1.90
CA ASP A 209 -6.97 13.04 2.64
C ASP A 209 -5.55 12.50 2.63
N ILE A 210 -4.57 13.40 2.63
CA ILE A 210 -3.15 13.09 2.79
C ILE A 210 -2.52 14.15 3.68
N HIS A 211 -1.81 13.71 4.71
CA HIS A 211 -1.08 14.61 5.59
C HIS A 211 0.20 13.97 6.15
N GLY A 212 1.02 14.81 6.81
CA GLY A 212 2.26 14.38 7.41
C GLY A 212 3.44 14.35 6.44
N SER A 213 4.54 13.70 6.85
CA SER A 213 5.78 13.69 6.08
C SER A 213 6.60 12.43 6.32
N LEU A 214 7.54 12.15 5.42
CA LEU A 214 8.55 11.11 5.58
C LEU A 214 9.94 11.72 5.61
N ALA A 215 10.69 11.49 6.68
CA ALA A 215 12.02 12.06 6.89
C ALA A 215 12.04 13.61 6.73
N GLY A 216 11.02 14.29 7.26
CA GLY A 216 10.87 15.73 7.20
C GLY A 216 10.52 16.31 5.83
N ARG A 217 10.17 15.46 4.86
CA ARG A 217 9.72 15.87 3.53
C ARG A 217 8.31 15.36 3.27
N ASN A 218 7.44 16.23 2.80
CA ASN A 218 6.18 15.78 2.22
C ASN A 218 6.50 15.11 0.87
N PRO A 219 6.24 13.80 0.69
CA PRO A 219 6.50 13.16 -0.59
C PRO A 219 5.54 13.57 -1.69
N ILE A 220 4.52 14.36 -1.35
CA ILE A 220 3.45 14.76 -2.24
C ILE A 220 3.62 16.24 -2.54
N PRO A 221 3.73 16.63 -3.82
CA PRO A 221 3.80 18.04 -4.21
C PRO A 221 2.58 18.82 -3.70
N GLU A 222 2.80 20.07 -3.29
CA GLU A 222 1.71 20.99 -2.96
C GLU A 222 0.77 21.13 -4.18
N GLY A 223 -0.52 20.93 -3.96
CA GLY A 223 -1.54 20.99 -5.01
C GLY A 223 -1.81 19.66 -5.75
N ALA A 224 -1.06 18.58 -5.49
CA ALA A 224 -1.32 17.29 -6.13
C ALA A 224 -2.58 16.57 -5.59
N VAL A 225 -3.10 17.02 -4.46
CA VAL A 225 -4.38 16.57 -3.88
C VAL A 225 -5.16 17.82 -3.51
N GLN A 226 -6.10 18.22 -4.36
CA GLN A 226 -7.13 19.19 -4.00
C GLN A 226 -8.32 18.40 -3.46
N THR A 227 -8.62 18.59 -2.20
CA THR A 227 -9.88 18.14 -1.57
C THR A 227 -11.08 18.89 -2.09
#